data_50301e96e61e1b53983fb798fc6dbc1e
#
_entry.id   50301e96e61e1b53983fb798fc6dbc1e
#
_cell.length_a   1.000
_cell.length_b   1.000
_cell.length_c   1.000
_cell.angle_alpha   90.00
_cell.angle_beta   90.00
_cell.angle_gamma   90.00
#
_symmetry.space_group_name_H-M   'P 1'
#
loop_
_entity.id
_entity.type
_entity.pdbx_description
1 polymer ?
#
loop_
_entity_poly.entity_id
_entity_poly.type
_entity_poly.pdbx_seq_one_letter_code
_entity_poly.pdbx_strand_id
1 'polypeptide(L)' 'MLQPKRTKFRKQQKGRNRGLALRGSKVSFGEYALKATDRGRMTSRQIEAARRTITRHVKRGGKLWIRVFPDVPIT' A
#
# COMPACT_ATOMS: atom_id res chain seq x y z
N MET A 1 5.49 12.34 -2.07
CA MET A 1 4.67 11.16 -1.79
C MET A 1 5.50 9.89 -1.91
N LEU A 2 4.91 8.77 -1.58
CA LEU A 2 5.63 7.50 -1.61
C LEU A 2 6.14 7.16 -3.00
N GLN A 3 7.42 6.88 -3.09
CA GLN A 3 8.06 6.43 -4.31
C GLN A 3 9.39 5.78 -3.97
N PRO A 4 9.90 4.87 -4.83
CA PRO A 4 11.22 4.28 -4.59
C PRO A 4 12.32 5.33 -4.67
N LYS A 5 13.34 5.16 -3.85
CA LYS A 5 14.52 6.04 -3.90
C LYS A 5 15.30 5.84 -5.19
N ARG A 6 15.39 4.60 -5.64
CA ARG A 6 16.18 4.23 -6.81
C ARG A 6 15.52 3.07 -7.51
N THR A 7 15.48 3.12 -8.83
CA THR A 7 14.95 2.04 -9.63
C THR A 7 16.01 1.55 -10.61
N LYS A 8 15.98 0.25 -10.89
CA LYS A 8 16.86 -0.34 -11.87
C LYS A 8 16.42 -0.03 -13.29
N PHE A 9 15.11 -0.01 -13.51
CA PHE A 9 14.50 0.30 -14.80
C PHE A 9 13.37 1.30 -14.62
N ARG A 10 13.20 2.20 -15.61
CA ARG A 10 12.12 3.20 -15.57
C ARG A 10 10.74 2.56 -15.78
N LYS A 11 10.71 1.54 -16.60
CA LYS A 11 9.46 0.92 -17.02
C LYS A 11 9.47 -0.56 -16.69
N GLN A 12 8.29 -1.10 -16.55
CA GLN A 12 8.08 -2.54 -16.35
C GLN A 12 6.95 -3.01 -17.25
N GLN A 13 6.97 -4.29 -17.57
CA GLN A 13 5.84 -4.91 -18.26
C GLN A 13 4.68 -5.00 -17.28
N LYS A 14 3.50 -4.59 -17.74
CA LYS A 14 2.33 -4.54 -16.87
C LYS A 14 1.82 -5.91 -16.48
N GLY A 15 1.76 -6.83 -17.45
CA GLY A 15 1.14 -8.12 -17.19
C GLY A 15 -0.32 -7.98 -16.84
N ARG A 16 -0.88 -9.04 -16.25
CA ARG A 16 -2.25 -9.03 -15.77
C ARG A 16 -2.26 -9.14 -14.25
N ASN A 17 -3.22 -8.45 -13.66
CA ASN A 17 -3.38 -8.44 -12.21
C ASN A 17 -4.17 -9.66 -11.77
N ARG A 18 -3.48 -10.70 -11.32
CA ARG A 18 -4.11 -11.96 -10.94
C ARG A 18 -3.34 -12.64 -9.83
N GLY A 19 -3.95 -13.68 -9.27
CA GLY A 19 -3.37 -14.43 -8.18
C GLY A 19 -3.72 -13.83 -6.83
N LEU A 20 -3.27 -14.47 -5.78
CA LEU A 20 -3.48 -14.03 -4.41
C LEU A 20 -2.13 -13.74 -3.76
N ALA A 21 -2.07 -12.66 -3.01
CA ALA A 21 -0.88 -12.34 -2.24
C ALA A 21 -0.76 -13.31 -1.07
N LEU A 22 0.40 -13.95 -0.97
CA LEU A 22 0.65 -14.90 0.11
C LEU A 22 1.41 -14.28 1.28
N ARG A 23 2.14 -13.19 0.99
CA ARG A 23 2.89 -12.47 2.01
C ARG A 23 2.15 -11.19 2.39
N GLY A 24 2.21 -10.87 3.68
CA GLY A 24 1.61 -9.64 4.17
C GLY A 24 0.10 -9.67 4.18
N SER A 25 -0.50 -10.87 4.10
CA SER A 25 -1.95 -11.01 4.10
C SER A 25 -2.54 -11.21 5.50
N LYS A 26 -1.70 -11.24 6.51
CA LYS A 26 -2.12 -11.40 7.90
C LYS A 26 -1.70 -10.18 8.71
N VAL A 27 -2.38 -9.98 9.85
CA VAL A 27 -2.00 -8.90 10.76
C VAL A 27 -0.66 -9.26 11.39
N SER A 28 0.37 -8.48 11.08
CA SER A 28 1.71 -8.68 11.61
C SER A 28 2.04 -7.69 12.72
N PHE A 29 1.48 -6.50 12.65
CA PHE A 29 1.69 -5.44 13.63
C PHE A 29 0.33 -4.94 14.09
N GLY A 30 0.24 -4.56 15.37
CA GLY A 30 -0.98 -3.97 15.91
C GLY A 30 -2.09 -4.99 16.15
N GLU A 31 -3.27 -4.47 16.47
CA GLU A 31 -4.42 -5.29 16.83
C GLU A 31 -5.47 -5.37 15.72
N TYR A 32 -5.53 -4.34 14.88
CA TYR A 32 -6.52 -4.24 13.81
C TYR A 32 -5.82 -3.96 12.50
N ALA A 33 -6.41 -4.44 11.42
CA ALA A 33 -5.89 -4.21 10.09
C ALA A 33 -7.00 -4.07 9.07
N LEU A 34 -6.74 -3.25 8.07
CA LEU A 34 -7.60 -3.12 6.91
C LEU A 34 -6.94 -3.90 5.77
N LYS A 35 -7.65 -4.87 5.24
CA LYS A 35 -7.12 -5.78 4.24
C LYS A 35 -7.91 -5.68 2.94
N ALA A 36 -7.20 -5.54 1.82
CA ALA A 36 -7.83 -5.55 0.51
C ALA A 36 -8.33 -6.96 0.19
N THR A 37 -9.57 -7.08 -0.25
CA THR A 37 -10.18 -8.37 -0.57
C THR A 37 -10.24 -8.63 -2.06
N ASP A 38 -10.06 -7.60 -2.88
CA ASP A 38 -10.09 -7.73 -4.33
C ASP A 38 -8.77 -7.26 -4.93
N ARG A 39 -8.50 -7.71 -6.14
CA ARG A 39 -7.35 -7.24 -6.89
C ARG A 39 -7.61 -5.82 -7.37
N GLY A 40 -6.55 -5.05 -7.49
CA GLY A 40 -6.66 -3.69 -7.97
C GLY A 40 -5.33 -2.97 -7.87
N ARG A 41 -5.35 -1.71 -8.21
CA ARG A 41 -4.18 -0.85 -8.12
C ARG A 41 -4.51 0.36 -7.27
N MET A 42 -3.60 0.67 -6.36
CA MET A 42 -3.71 1.85 -5.52
C MET A 42 -2.60 2.82 -5.90
N THR A 43 -2.97 4.07 -6.12
CA THR A 43 -1.98 5.10 -6.37
C THR A 43 -1.35 5.56 -5.07
N SER A 44 -0.17 6.19 -5.16
CA SER A 44 0.47 6.77 -3.97
C SER A 44 -0.42 7.84 -3.33
N ARG A 45 -1.20 8.55 -4.14
CA ARG A 45 -2.13 9.56 -3.62
C ARG A 45 -3.26 8.93 -2.82
N GLN A 46 -3.77 7.79 -3.27
CA GLN A 46 -4.81 7.06 -2.54
C GLN A 46 -4.29 6.55 -1.20
N ILE A 47 -3.06 6.03 -1.18
CA ILE A 47 -2.42 5.56 0.04
C ILE A 47 -2.25 6.73 1.01
N GLU A 48 -1.80 7.88 0.50
CA GLU A 48 -1.63 9.07 1.34
C GLU A 48 -2.95 9.57 1.90
N ALA A 49 -4.02 9.54 1.09
CA ALA A 49 -5.34 9.95 1.55
C ALA A 49 -5.82 9.04 2.69
N ALA A 50 -5.63 7.74 2.55
CA ALA A 50 -6.00 6.77 3.58
C ALA A 50 -5.20 7.01 4.86
N ARG A 51 -3.89 7.25 4.73
CA ARG A 51 -3.02 7.51 5.87
C ARG A 51 -3.51 8.73 6.65
N ARG A 52 -3.80 9.81 5.95
CA ARG A 52 -4.27 11.05 6.59
C ARG A 52 -5.60 10.84 7.32
N THR A 53 -6.52 10.12 6.68
CA THR A 53 -7.83 9.86 7.26
C THR A 53 -7.72 9.02 8.54
N ILE A 54 -6.94 7.95 8.49
CA ILE A 54 -6.76 7.07 9.65
C ILE A 54 -6.05 7.81 10.77
N THR A 55 -5.00 8.54 10.46
CA THR A 55 -4.25 9.31 11.46
C THR A 55 -5.13 10.35 12.13
N ARG A 56 -5.99 11.01 11.34
CA ARG A 56 -6.92 12.00 11.90
C ARG A 56 -7.93 11.36 12.84
N HIS A 57 -8.41 10.17 12.49
CA HIS A 57 -9.41 9.47 13.32
C HIS A 57 -8.83 9.02 14.66
N VAL A 58 -7.65 8.39 14.64
CA VAL A 58 -7.02 7.92 15.88
C VAL A 58 -6.28 9.04 16.62
N LYS A 59 -6.11 10.17 15.96
CA LYS A 59 -5.42 11.34 16.51
C LYS A 59 -4.02 10.95 16.91
N ARG A 60 -3.61 11.19 18.15
CA ARG A 60 -2.27 10.85 18.61
C ARG A 60 -2.21 9.51 19.33
N GLY A 61 -3.32 8.78 19.35
CA GLY A 61 -3.36 7.47 19.97
C GLY A 61 -2.97 6.40 18.96
N GLY A 62 -2.15 5.46 19.39
CA GLY A 62 -1.80 4.32 18.57
C GLY A 62 -0.76 4.60 17.50
N LYS A 63 -0.52 3.59 16.71
CA LYS A 63 0.45 3.62 15.61
C LYS A 63 -0.17 3.06 14.36
N LEU A 64 0.35 3.49 13.21
CA LEU A 64 -0.12 3.03 11.90
C LEU A 64 1.05 2.49 11.11
N TRP A 65 0.89 1.27 10.57
CA TRP A 65 1.86 0.66 9.68
C TRP A 65 1.21 0.47 8.32
N ILE A 66 1.86 1.01 7.28
CA ILE A 66 1.41 0.85 5.91
C ILE A 66 2.26 -0.22 5.24
N ARG A 67 1.64 -1.35 4.89
CA ARG A 67 2.34 -2.51 4.36
C ARG A 67 2.36 -2.56 2.84
N VAL A 68 1.67 -1.65 2.17
CA VAL A 68 1.68 -1.56 0.71
C VAL A 68 2.55 -0.41 0.26
N PHE A 69 3.20 -0.56 -0.89
CA PHE A 69 4.08 0.46 -1.42
C PHE A 69 3.87 0.58 -2.93
N PRO A 70 3.79 1.81 -3.46
CA PRO A 70 3.51 2.01 -4.88
C PRO A 70 4.81 2.02 -5.70
N ASP A 71 5.38 0.84 -5.94
CA ASP A 71 6.65 0.73 -6.64
C ASP A 71 6.51 0.30 -8.11
N VAL A 72 5.30 0.02 -8.59
CA VAL A 72 5.08 -0.38 -9.99
C VAL A 72 4.88 0.87 -10.84
N PRO A 73 5.75 1.11 -11.83
CA PRO A 73 5.61 2.29 -12.69
C PRO A 73 4.44 2.14 -13.65
N ILE A 74 3.72 3.23 -13.83
CA ILE A 74 2.58 3.30 -14.75
C ILE A 74 2.91 4.28 -15.85
N THR A 75 2.78 3.86 -17.11
CA THR A 75 3.00 4.71 -18.27
C THR A 75 1.76 4.83 -19.12
#